data_3ffc3620dd5e989cc19d284bb12214d8
#
_entry.id   3ffc3620dd5e989cc19d284bb12214d8
#
_cell.length_a   1.000
_cell.length_b   1.000
_cell.length_c   1.000
_cell.angle_alpha   90.00
_cell.angle_beta   90.00
_cell.angle_gamma   90.00
#
_symmetry.space_group_name_H-M   'P 1'
#
loop_
_entity.id
_entity.type
_entity.pdbx_description
1 polymer ?
#
loop_
_entity_poly.entity_id
_entity_poly.type
_entity_poly.pdbx_seq_one_letter_code
_entity_poly.pdbx_strand_id
1 'polypeptide(L)'
;IEMCDAVTILRDGHITGVLEKDEMSPKRMKELMVGRDISDNFYRNDYECNFEDEVCLSVNNIAYGSTLKNITFDVHKGEILGIGGLTECGMHELGKIMYGALRPDKGHVSVANGEIIKKIKSALKNDIGYISKDRDGEALMLLGSIKDNICLPSLDKTKKKGLIFNKTQKEFIEPYVKKLSIKMASSD
;
A
#
# COMPACT_ATOMS: atom_id res chain seq x y z
N ILE A 1 14.83 -21.86 12.53
CA ILE A 1 14.46 -22.69 13.66
C ILE A 1 15.33 -23.94 13.72
N GLU A 2 15.46 -24.70 12.62
CA GLU A 2 16.20 -25.98 12.60
C GLU A 2 17.71 -25.84 12.90
N MET A 3 18.30 -24.71 12.58
CA MET A 3 19.74 -24.45 12.70
C MET A 3 20.16 -23.69 13.97
N CYS A 4 19.21 -23.26 14.79
CA CYS A 4 19.49 -22.43 15.98
C CYS A 4 19.20 -23.21 17.26
N ASP A 5 20.01 -22.99 18.30
CA ASP A 5 19.80 -23.54 19.64
C ASP A 5 18.98 -22.61 20.52
N ALA A 6 19.09 -21.29 20.31
CA ALA A 6 18.28 -20.27 20.94
C ALA A 6 18.01 -19.10 19.99
N VAL A 7 16.91 -18.38 20.21
CA VAL A 7 16.54 -17.16 19.44
C VAL A 7 16.21 -16.04 20.41
N THR A 8 16.90 -14.91 20.24
CA THR A 8 16.59 -13.67 20.95
C THR A 8 15.74 -12.78 20.02
N ILE A 9 14.58 -12.33 20.51
CA ILE A 9 13.64 -11.52 19.75
C ILE A 9 13.70 -10.09 20.25
N LEU A 10 13.88 -9.19 19.29
CA LEU A 10 13.98 -7.75 19.50
C LEU A 10 12.76 -7.05 18.91
N ARG A 11 12.22 -6.07 19.63
CA ARG A 11 11.19 -5.15 19.14
C ARG A 11 11.42 -3.76 19.73
N ASP A 12 11.39 -2.75 18.86
CA ASP A 12 11.58 -1.34 19.25
C ASP A 12 12.86 -1.11 20.07
N GLY A 13 13.94 -1.85 19.76
CA GLY A 13 15.23 -1.76 20.46
C GLY A 13 15.31 -2.52 21.78
N HIS A 14 14.26 -3.24 22.19
CA HIS A 14 14.22 -4.01 23.44
C HIS A 14 14.10 -5.50 23.18
N ILE A 15 14.71 -6.32 24.06
CA ILE A 15 14.50 -7.77 24.04
C ILE A 15 13.09 -8.06 24.57
N THR A 16 12.26 -8.68 23.73
CA THR A 16 10.88 -9.07 24.07
C THR A 16 10.76 -10.54 24.47
N GLY A 17 11.78 -11.34 24.20
CA GLY A 17 11.86 -12.73 24.61
C GLY A 17 13.12 -13.43 24.12
N VAL A 18 13.50 -14.46 24.85
CA VAL A 18 14.51 -15.45 24.46
C VAL A 18 13.81 -16.80 24.46
N LEU A 19 13.93 -17.56 23.40
CA LEU A 19 13.33 -18.88 23.25
C LEU A 19 14.44 -19.90 23.06
N GLU A 20 14.43 -20.94 23.88
CA GLU A 20 15.27 -22.11 23.69
C GLU A 20 14.68 -23.01 22.57
N LYS A 21 15.45 -23.97 22.10
CA LYS A 21 15.13 -24.79 20.93
C LYS A 21 13.76 -25.46 20.98
N ASP A 22 13.38 -25.95 22.13
CA ASP A 22 12.10 -26.64 22.41
C ASP A 22 10.90 -25.67 22.51
N GLU A 23 11.16 -24.41 22.81
CA GLU A 23 10.15 -23.34 22.90
C GLU A 23 9.91 -22.64 21.56
N MET A 24 10.80 -22.88 20.56
CA MET A 24 10.72 -22.21 19.26
C MET A 24 9.55 -22.73 18.44
N SER A 25 8.58 -21.85 18.21
CA SER A 25 7.56 -22.06 17.19
C SER A 25 7.36 -20.80 16.35
N PRO A 26 7.02 -20.92 15.05
CA PRO A 26 6.74 -19.75 14.21
C PRO A 26 5.68 -18.83 14.80
N LYS A 27 4.67 -19.39 15.47
CA LYS A 27 3.60 -18.64 16.13
C LYS A 27 4.16 -17.82 17.29
N ARG A 28 4.89 -18.46 18.19
CA ARG A 28 5.46 -17.81 19.40
C ARG A 28 6.45 -16.71 19.04
N MET A 29 7.30 -16.95 18.03
CA MET A 29 8.24 -15.95 17.53
C MET A 29 7.50 -14.74 16.98
N LYS A 30 6.47 -14.94 16.13
CA LYS A 30 5.65 -13.85 15.58
C LYS A 30 4.95 -13.04 16.67
N GLU A 31 4.36 -13.68 17.68
CA GLU A 31 3.72 -13.02 18.82
C GLU A 31 4.67 -12.06 19.53
N LEU A 32 5.88 -12.52 19.83
CA LEU A 32 6.91 -11.71 20.49
C LEU A 32 7.41 -10.56 19.59
N MET A 33 7.52 -10.79 18.28
CA MET A 33 7.92 -9.75 17.31
C MET A 33 6.86 -8.66 17.16
N VAL A 34 5.57 -9.04 17.09
CA VAL A 34 4.46 -8.12 16.84
C VAL A 34 3.88 -7.53 18.13
N GLY A 35 4.00 -8.26 19.26
CA GLY A 35 3.56 -7.80 20.58
C GLY A 35 2.06 -7.85 20.80
N ARG A 36 1.36 -8.64 20.02
CA ARG A 36 -0.06 -8.95 20.19
C ARG A 36 -0.29 -10.40 19.86
N ASP A 37 -1.33 -10.98 20.44
CA ASP A 37 -1.77 -12.32 20.05
C ASP A 37 -2.12 -12.32 18.56
N ILE A 38 -1.46 -13.22 17.83
CA ILE A 38 -1.70 -13.40 16.41
C ILE A 38 -2.67 -14.57 16.33
N SER A 39 -3.96 -14.28 16.26
CA SER A 39 -4.95 -15.29 15.89
C SER A 39 -4.56 -15.90 14.53
N ASP A 40 -4.78 -17.21 14.37
CA ASP A 40 -4.38 -17.97 13.18
C ASP A 40 -5.02 -17.41 11.85
N ASN A 41 -5.96 -16.48 11.96
CA ASN A 41 -6.58 -15.74 10.85
C ASN A 41 -5.79 -14.49 10.44
N PHE A 42 -4.50 -14.63 10.16
CA PHE A 42 -3.67 -13.51 9.67
C PHE A 42 -4.07 -13.09 8.26
N TYR A 43 -4.57 -14.03 7.48
CA TYR A 43 -5.13 -13.79 6.17
C TYR A 43 -6.64 -13.98 6.25
N ARG A 44 -7.38 -13.15 5.56
CA ARG A 44 -8.82 -13.32 5.42
C ARG A 44 -9.10 -14.69 4.81
N ASN A 45 -9.57 -15.64 5.62
CA ASN A 45 -10.01 -16.95 5.16
C ASN A 45 -11.47 -16.91 4.64
N ASP A 46 -12.14 -15.78 4.84
CA ASP A 46 -13.52 -15.50 4.44
C ASP A 46 -13.61 -14.80 3.07
N TYR A 47 -12.49 -14.68 2.36
CA TYR A 47 -12.46 -14.09 1.03
C TYR A 47 -12.86 -15.16 -0.01
N GLU A 48 -14.11 -15.13 -0.41
CA GLU A 48 -14.53 -15.80 -1.61
C GLU A 48 -14.08 -14.98 -2.82
N CYS A 49 -13.39 -15.62 -3.75
CA CYS A 49 -12.87 -14.98 -4.97
C CYS A 49 -14.05 -14.66 -5.91
N ASN A 50 -14.85 -13.68 -5.53
CA ASN A 50 -15.99 -13.21 -6.32
C ASN A 50 -15.61 -11.83 -6.88
N PHE A 51 -15.25 -11.78 -8.15
CA PHE A 51 -15.08 -10.54 -8.89
C PHE A 51 -16.01 -10.53 -10.12
N GLU A 52 -16.34 -9.34 -10.59
CA GLU A 52 -17.19 -9.13 -11.75
C GLU A 52 -16.36 -9.23 -13.03
N ASP A 53 -16.97 -9.62 -14.16
CA ASP A 53 -16.29 -9.66 -15.47
C ASP A 53 -15.93 -8.26 -16.00
N GLU A 54 -16.39 -7.20 -15.32
CA GLU A 54 -16.10 -5.82 -15.68
C GLU A 54 -14.64 -5.47 -15.45
N VAL A 55 -13.90 -5.13 -16.51
CA VAL A 55 -12.51 -4.70 -16.45
C VAL A 55 -12.44 -3.26 -15.93
N CYS A 56 -11.75 -3.06 -14.80
CA CYS A 56 -11.51 -1.75 -14.19
C CYS A 56 -10.25 -1.07 -14.73
N LEU A 57 -9.20 -1.86 -14.96
CA LEU A 57 -7.90 -1.38 -15.39
C LEU A 57 -7.29 -2.37 -16.39
N SER A 58 -6.76 -1.86 -17.49
CA SER A 58 -6.03 -2.63 -18.50
C SER A 58 -4.61 -2.15 -18.62
N VAL A 59 -3.67 -3.08 -18.52
CA VAL A 59 -2.24 -2.87 -18.75
C VAL A 59 -1.89 -3.48 -20.11
N ASN A 60 -1.47 -2.67 -21.06
CA ASN A 60 -1.30 -3.07 -22.45
C ASN A 60 0.14 -2.91 -22.92
N ASN A 61 0.82 -4.04 -23.17
CA ASN A 61 2.17 -4.12 -23.76
C ASN A 61 3.21 -3.20 -23.09
N ILE A 62 3.18 -3.08 -21.78
CA ILE A 62 4.10 -2.22 -21.04
C ILE A 62 5.53 -2.77 -21.18
N ALA A 63 6.44 -1.87 -21.61
CA ALA A 63 7.86 -2.06 -21.55
C ALA A 63 8.51 -0.85 -20.85
N TYR A 64 9.51 -1.11 -19.99
CA TYR A 64 10.24 -0.09 -19.28
C TYR A 64 11.68 -0.53 -19.00
N GLY A 65 12.65 0.21 -19.51
CA GLY A 65 14.06 -0.12 -19.38
C GLY A 65 14.39 -1.54 -19.84
N SER A 66 15.22 -2.22 -19.07
CA SER A 66 15.52 -3.64 -19.25
C SER A 66 14.64 -4.59 -18.43
N THR A 67 13.83 -4.05 -17.49
CA THR A 67 13.12 -4.81 -16.47
C THR A 67 11.73 -5.26 -16.90
N LEU A 68 10.94 -4.40 -17.54
CA LEU A 68 9.60 -4.76 -17.99
C LEU A 68 9.57 -4.99 -19.51
N LYS A 69 9.06 -6.15 -19.91
CA LYS A 69 8.99 -6.55 -21.32
C LYS A 69 7.61 -7.11 -21.65
N ASN A 70 6.85 -6.34 -22.45
CA ASN A 70 5.52 -6.75 -22.97
C ASN A 70 4.55 -7.21 -21.87
N ILE A 71 4.45 -6.49 -20.77
CA ILE A 71 3.52 -6.81 -19.69
C ILE A 71 2.11 -6.45 -20.12
N THR A 72 1.21 -7.43 -20.09
CA THR A 72 -0.20 -7.26 -20.46
C THR A 72 -1.07 -8.07 -19.52
N PHE A 73 -2.05 -7.43 -18.89
CA PHE A 73 -3.10 -8.04 -18.07
C PHE A 73 -4.23 -7.05 -17.82
N ASP A 74 -5.36 -7.59 -17.40
CA ASP A 74 -6.51 -6.81 -16.95
C ASP A 74 -6.74 -7.02 -15.45
N VAL A 75 -7.35 -6.02 -14.81
CA VAL A 75 -7.83 -6.10 -13.42
C VAL A 75 -9.32 -5.87 -13.43
N HIS A 76 -10.06 -6.78 -12.80
CA HIS A 76 -11.50 -6.76 -12.77
C HIS A 76 -12.06 -6.10 -11.51
N LYS A 77 -13.28 -5.69 -11.56
CA LYS A 77 -13.97 -5.07 -10.44
C LYS A 77 -14.14 -6.05 -9.27
N GLY A 78 -13.64 -5.68 -8.11
CA GLY A 78 -13.63 -6.51 -6.90
C GLY A 78 -12.46 -7.51 -6.84
N GLU A 79 -11.63 -7.59 -7.88
CA GLU A 79 -10.47 -8.49 -7.91
C GLU A 79 -9.35 -8.04 -6.98
N ILE A 80 -8.66 -9.00 -6.38
CA ILE A 80 -7.37 -8.82 -5.72
C ILE A 80 -6.31 -9.55 -6.54
N LEU A 81 -5.69 -8.81 -7.46
CA LEU A 81 -4.63 -9.36 -8.31
C LEU A 81 -3.27 -9.31 -7.60
N GLY A 82 -2.65 -10.47 -7.40
CA GLY A 82 -1.30 -10.58 -6.85
C GLY A 82 -0.25 -10.46 -7.96
N ILE A 83 0.72 -9.55 -7.78
CA ILE A 83 1.90 -9.43 -8.66
C ILE A 83 3.12 -9.77 -7.84
N GLY A 84 3.83 -10.84 -8.20
CA GLY A 84 5.00 -11.32 -7.48
C GLY A 84 6.22 -11.47 -8.40
N GLY A 85 7.41 -11.44 -7.81
CA GLY A 85 8.66 -11.65 -8.51
C GLY A 85 9.87 -11.53 -7.59
N LEU A 86 11.04 -11.85 -8.12
CA LEU A 86 12.29 -11.66 -7.41
C LEU A 86 12.61 -10.17 -7.24
N THR A 87 13.58 -9.87 -6.38
CA THR A 87 14.08 -8.50 -6.21
C THR A 87 14.48 -7.92 -7.57
N GLU A 88 14.11 -6.66 -7.82
CA GLU A 88 14.39 -5.93 -9.07
C GLU A 88 13.69 -6.49 -10.34
N CYS A 89 12.64 -7.29 -10.18
CA CYS A 89 11.84 -7.79 -11.31
C CYS A 89 10.98 -6.73 -12.01
N GLY A 90 10.97 -5.48 -11.52
CA GLY A 90 10.20 -4.38 -12.12
C GLY A 90 8.77 -4.21 -11.58
N MET A 91 8.33 -4.98 -10.57
CA MET A 91 6.96 -4.86 -10.05
C MET A 91 6.66 -3.48 -9.43
N HIS A 92 7.68 -2.80 -8.86
CA HIS A 92 7.50 -1.45 -8.30
C HIS A 92 7.40 -0.41 -9.40
N GLU A 93 8.20 -0.54 -10.45
CA GLU A 93 8.12 0.29 -11.66
C GLU A 93 6.77 0.11 -12.33
N LEU A 94 6.28 -1.12 -12.41
CA LEU A 94 4.95 -1.40 -12.95
C LEU A 94 3.85 -0.72 -12.13
N GLY A 95 3.89 -0.80 -10.80
CA GLY A 95 2.96 -0.09 -9.92
C GLY A 95 2.99 1.42 -10.13
N LYS A 96 4.19 2.01 -10.25
CA LYS A 96 4.36 3.44 -10.55
C LYS A 96 3.82 3.82 -11.94
N ILE A 97 3.99 2.95 -12.93
CA ILE A 97 3.44 3.15 -14.28
C ILE A 97 1.91 3.09 -14.25
N MET A 98 1.33 2.13 -13.55
CA MET A 98 -0.13 2.01 -13.39
C MET A 98 -0.73 3.25 -12.70
N TYR A 99 0.00 3.85 -11.79
CA TYR A 99 -0.39 5.10 -11.12
C TYR A 99 -0.07 6.36 -11.93
N GLY A 100 0.69 6.25 -13.02
CA GLY A 100 1.13 7.40 -13.82
C GLY A 100 2.24 8.24 -13.20
N ALA A 101 2.98 7.68 -12.22
CA ALA A 101 4.17 8.28 -11.62
C ALA A 101 5.41 8.05 -12.48
N LEU A 102 5.46 6.95 -13.25
CA LEU A 102 6.46 6.66 -14.26
C LEU A 102 5.79 6.56 -15.64
N ARG A 103 6.53 6.97 -16.66
CA ARG A 103 6.11 6.83 -18.05
C ARG A 103 6.75 5.56 -18.64
N PRO A 104 5.98 4.63 -19.21
CA PRO A 104 6.56 3.47 -19.88
C PRO A 104 7.22 3.87 -21.20
N ASP A 105 8.21 3.09 -21.65
CA ASP A 105 8.83 3.26 -22.97
C ASP A 105 7.90 2.82 -24.10
N LYS A 106 7.08 1.78 -23.84
CA LYS A 106 6.05 1.28 -24.75
C LYS A 106 4.80 0.88 -23.98
N GLY A 107 3.68 0.85 -24.68
CA GLY A 107 2.41 0.46 -24.13
C GLY A 107 1.73 1.57 -23.34
N HIS A 108 0.64 1.24 -22.70
CA HIS A 108 -0.15 2.18 -21.89
C HIS A 108 -0.99 1.43 -20.85
N VAL A 109 -1.47 2.20 -19.89
CA VAL A 109 -2.47 1.75 -18.92
C VAL A 109 -3.75 2.55 -19.17
N SER A 110 -4.89 1.87 -19.20
CA SER A 110 -6.20 2.50 -19.37
C SER A 110 -7.20 2.00 -18.33
N VAL A 111 -8.19 2.82 -18.01
CA VAL A 111 -9.31 2.47 -17.14
C VAL A 111 -10.54 2.09 -17.96
N ALA A 112 -11.59 1.57 -17.30
CA ALA A 112 -12.82 1.05 -17.91
C ALA A 112 -13.44 1.98 -18.98
N ASN A 113 -13.38 3.29 -18.79
CA ASN A 113 -13.92 4.27 -19.74
C ASN A 113 -12.99 4.57 -20.94
N GLY A 114 -11.86 3.85 -21.08
CA GLY A 114 -10.87 4.02 -22.13
C GLY A 114 -9.89 5.19 -21.90
N GLU A 115 -9.98 5.93 -20.80
CA GLU A 115 -9.02 7.00 -20.47
C GLU A 115 -7.65 6.41 -20.17
N ILE A 116 -6.60 6.91 -20.84
CA ILE A 116 -5.22 6.46 -20.63
C ILE A 116 -4.62 7.19 -19.44
N ILE A 117 -4.04 6.44 -18.51
CA ILE A 117 -3.32 6.97 -17.35
C ILE A 117 -1.92 7.42 -17.79
N LYS A 118 -1.73 8.74 -17.92
CA LYS A 118 -0.46 9.35 -18.35
C LYS A 118 0.30 10.06 -17.24
N LYS A 119 -0.36 10.36 -16.13
CA LYS A 119 0.18 11.11 -15.00
C LYS A 119 -0.68 10.90 -13.75
N ILE A 120 -0.12 11.16 -12.58
CA ILE A 120 -0.78 11.02 -11.27
C ILE A 120 -2.16 11.72 -11.25
N LYS A 121 -2.27 12.91 -11.85
CA LYS A 121 -3.56 13.62 -11.89
C LYS A 121 -4.67 12.83 -12.62
N SER A 122 -4.34 12.07 -13.67
CA SER A 122 -5.32 11.20 -14.34
C SER A 122 -5.67 9.97 -13.49
N ALA A 123 -4.71 9.41 -12.76
CA ALA A 123 -4.98 8.33 -11.82
C ALA A 123 -5.93 8.78 -10.69
N LEU A 124 -5.62 9.89 -10.03
CA LEU A 124 -6.47 10.46 -8.96
C LEU A 124 -7.89 10.79 -9.43
N LYS A 125 -8.04 11.30 -10.66
CA LYS A 125 -9.36 11.59 -11.24
C LYS A 125 -10.21 10.33 -11.44
N ASN A 126 -9.57 9.19 -11.63
CA ASN A 126 -10.19 7.88 -11.79
C ASN A 126 -10.13 7.03 -10.51
N ASP A 127 -10.00 7.68 -9.35
CA ASP A 127 -9.97 7.06 -8.02
C ASP A 127 -8.91 5.96 -7.84
N ILE A 128 -7.81 6.01 -8.59
CA ILE A 128 -6.68 5.12 -8.43
C ILE A 128 -5.77 5.65 -7.32
N GLY A 129 -5.56 4.84 -6.29
CA GLY A 129 -4.61 5.09 -5.21
C GLY A 129 -3.33 4.26 -5.39
N TYR A 130 -2.21 4.75 -4.88
CA TYR A 130 -0.93 4.05 -4.87
C TYR A 130 -0.29 4.11 -3.49
N ILE A 131 0.14 2.96 -2.99
CA ILE A 131 0.90 2.85 -1.74
C ILE A 131 2.31 2.40 -2.11
N SER A 132 3.30 3.28 -1.91
CA SER A 132 4.70 2.97 -2.22
C SER A 132 5.29 2.00 -1.21
N LYS A 133 6.22 1.15 -1.67
CA LYS A 133 7.09 0.35 -0.81
C LYS A 133 8.02 1.24 0.01
N ASP A 134 8.57 2.28 -0.62
CA ASP A 134 9.41 3.27 0.05
C ASP A 134 8.53 4.33 0.72
N ARG A 135 8.17 4.02 1.98
CA ARG A 135 7.30 4.89 2.76
C ARG A 135 7.94 6.24 3.04
N ASP A 136 9.19 6.25 3.44
CA ASP A 136 9.87 7.43 3.96
C ASP A 136 10.38 8.35 2.83
N GLY A 137 10.79 7.76 1.71
CA GLY A 137 11.26 8.51 0.54
C GLY A 137 10.17 8.97 -0.43
N GLU A 138 9.05 8.25 -0.49
CA GLU A 138 8.06 8.50 -1.55
C GLU A 138 6.62 8.74 -1.04
N ALA A 139 6.25 8.14 0.10
CA ALA A 139 4.86 8.13 0.51
C ALA A 139 4.52 9.12 1.62
N LEU A 140 5.46 9.51 2.45
CA LEU A 140 5.24 10.39 3.59
C LEU A 140 6.00 11.71 3.47
N MET A 141 5.31 12.79 3.79
CA MET A 141 5.91 14.08 4.04
C MET A 141 6.35 14.12 5.50
N LEU A 142 7.59 13.66 5.78
CA LEU A 142 8.11 13.47 7.14
C LEU A 142 8.12 14.74 7.99
N LEU A 143 8.27 15.92 7.37
CA LEU A 143 8.21 17.22 8.05
C LEU A 143 6.79 17.77 8.20
N GLY A 144 5.81 17.13 7.60
CA GLY A 144 4.40 17.51 7.69
C GLY A 144 3.69 16.84 8.87
N SER A 145 2.58 17.42 9.31
CA SER A 145 1.75 16.80 10.32
C SER A 145 1.04 15.53 9.80
N ILE A 146 0.54 14.70 10.70
CA ILE A 146 -0.30 13.55 10.36
C ILE A 146 -1.53 14.00 9.56
N LYS A 147 -2.13 15.12 9.96
CA LYS A 147 -3.25 15.75 9.26
C LYS A 147 -2.89 16.08 7.82
N ASP A 148 -1.75 16.70 7.59
CA ASP A 148 -1.30 17.09 6.25
C ASP A 148 -1.10 15.85 5.36
N ASN A 149 -0.44 14.81 5.89
CA ASN A 149 -0.24 13.56 5.18
C ASN A 149 -1.55 12.87 4.78
N ILE A 150 -2.55 12.84 5.67
CA ILE A 150 -3.87 12.24 5.38
C ILE A 150 -4.66 13.10 4.39
N CYS A 151 -4.58 14.44 4.51
CA CYS A 151 -5.33 15.35 3.66
C CYS A 151 -4.74 15.52 2.25
N LEU A 152 -3.41 15.42 2.10
CA LEU A 152 -2.71 15.74 0.85
C LEU A 152 -3.30 15.04 -0.38
N PRO A 153 -3.56 13.71 -0.37
CA PRO A 153 -4.15 13.02 -1.52
C PRO A 153 -5.61 13.43 -1.82
N SER A 154 -6.26 14.11 -0.90
CA SER A 154 -7.68 14.46 -0.96
C SER A 154 -7.95 15.94 -0.72
N LEU A 155 -7.00 16.81 -1.06
CA LEU A 155 -7.15 18.27 -0.88
C LEU A 155 -8.40 18.83 -1.55
N ASP A 156 -8.80 18.26 -2.69
CA ASP A 156 -10.02 18.66 -3.39
C ASP A 156 -11.30 18.42 -2.56
N LYS A 157 -11.28 17.41 -1.68
CA LYS A 157 -12.40 17.08 -0.78
C LYS A 157 -12.41 17.96 0.48
N THR A 158 -11.28 18.56 0.86
CA THR A 158 -11.14 19.36 2.08
C THR A 158 -11.19 20.87 1.85
N LYS A 159 -11.06 21.34 0.60
CA LYS A 159 -11.17 22.77 0.26
C LYS A 159 -12.62 23.24 0.19
N LYS A 160 -12.88 24.45 0.67
CA LYS A 160 -14.17 25.18 0.48
C LYS A 160 -13.87 26.48 -0.25
N LYS A 161 -14.53 26.70 -1.40
CA LYS A 161 -14.32 27.91 -2.24
C LYS A 161 -12.84 28.18 -2.58
N GLY A 162 -12.06 27.09 -2.80
CA GLY A 162 -10.63 27.19 -3.13
C GLY A 162 -9.68 27.36 -1.92
N LEU A 163 -10.22 27.52 -0.71
CA LEU A 163 -9.43 27.68 0.50
C LEU A 163 -9.47 26.41 1.36
N ILE A 164 -8.40 26.16 2.09
CA ILE A 164 -8.26 25.06 3.01
C ILE A 164 -8.45 25.60 4.44
N PHE A 165 -9.36 24.98 5.18
CA PHE A 165 -9.65 25.36 6.57
C PHE A 165 -9.29 24.23 7.51
N ASN A 166 -8.58 24.55 8.59
CA ASN A 166 -8.14 23.58 9.59
C ASN A 166 -9.31 22.73 10.15
N LYS A 167 -10.45 23.38 10.43
CA LYS A 167 -11.65 22.69 10.91
C LYS A 167 -12.14 21.61 9.93
N THR A 168 -12.20 21.93 8.63
CA THR A 168 -12.65 20.98 7.60
C THR A 168 -11.66 19.81 7.44
N GLN A 169 -10.35 20.06 7.57
CA GLN A 169 -9.36 19.01 7.55
C GLN A 169 -9.49 18.10 8.77
N LYS A 170 -9.66 18.65 9.99
CA LYS A 170 -9.86 17.84 11.21
C LYS A 170 -11.11 16.96 11.10
N GLU A 171 -12.22 17.51 10.66
CA GLU A 171 -13.45 16.76 10.43
C GLU A 171 -13.25 15.63 9.39
N PHE A 172 -12.46 15.89 8.36
CA PHE A 172 -12.17 14.91 7.31
C PHE A 172 -11.31 13.74 7.80
N ILE A 173 -10.29 13.99 8.61
CA ILE A 173 -9.34 12.95 9.03
C ILE A 173 -9.86 12.08 10.18
N GLU A 174 -10.76 12.59 11.02
CA GLU A 174 -11.22 11.92 12.25
C GLU A 174 -11.73 10.47 12.00
N PRO A 175 -12.55 10.19 10.98
CA PRO A 175 -12.99 8.83 10.70
C PRO A 175 -11.84 7.88 10.32
N TYR A 176 -10.83 8.37 9.60
CA TYR A 176 -9.67 7.57 9.18
C TYR A 176 -8.74 7.28 10.36
N VAL A 177 -8.51 8.27 11.22
CA VAL A 177 -7.72 8.08 12.45
C VAL A 177 -8.33 6.99 13.31
N LYS A 178 -9.65 7.02 13.51
CA LYS A 178 -10.38 5.98 14.27
C LYS A 178 -10.33 4.62 13.57
N LYS A 179 -10.66 4.57 12.28
CA LYS A 179 -10.73 3.33 11.49
C LYS A 179 -9.39 2.60 11.43
N LEU A 180 -8.29 3.35 11.31
CA LEU A 180 -6.94 2.81 11.20
C LEU A 180 -6.21 2.74 12.55
N SER A 181 -6.86 3.14 13.65
CA SER A 181 -6.28 3.17 15.01
C SER A 181 -4.93 3.90 15.05
N ILE A 182 -4.84 5.06 14.37
CA ILE A 182 -3.59 5.83 14.29
C ILE A 182 -3.24 6.38 15.66
N LYS A 183 -2.07 5.96 16.19
CA LYS A 183 -1.54 6.48 17.44
C LYS A 183 -0.87 7.83 17.20
N MET A 184 -1.37 8.88 17.84
CA MET A 184 -0.83 10.24 17.74
C MET A 184 -1.09 11.02 19.04
N ALA A 185 -0.20 11.95 19.37
CA ALA A 185 -0.39 12.87 20.49
C ALA A 185 -1.43 13.95 20.12
N SER A 186 -1.33 14.48 18.91
CA SER A 186 -2.33 15.37 18.28
C SER A 186 -2.32 15.18 16.77
N SER A 187 -3.33 15.70 16.09
CA SER A 187 -3.39 15.67 14.62
C SER A 187 -2.58 16.78 13.96
N ASP A 188 -2.25 17.81 14.72
CA ASP A 188 -1.51 19.01 14.27
C ASP A 188 -0.01 18.83 14.35
#